data_6b9a8b82c9ecfcd1ccb5039387d65d5a
#
_entry.id   6b9a8b82c9ecfcd1ccb5039387d65d5a
#
_cell.length_a   1.000
_cell.length_b   1.000
_cell.length_c   1.000
_cell.angle_alpha   90.00
_cell.angle_beta   90.00
_cell.angle_gamma   90.00
#
_symmetry.space_group_name_H-M   'P 1'
#
loop_
_entity.id
_entity.type
_entity.pdbx_description
1 polymer ?
#
loop_
_entity_poly.entity_id
_entity_poly.type
_entity_poly.pdbx_seq_one_letter_code
_entity_poly.pdbx_strand_id
1 'polypeptide(L)'
;MATIRARARIDIDEAALERESGAHMRAFHRSLTRRIANQSRVAVPVRTGNLGRTIGELPQVYTPFRVRGGVEATADYAAPVHEGSRPHAIRARNAQYLHFWWHGREMFRKSVWHPGTRARPFMRNSAQRVVTNDPRVRMT
;
A
#
# COMPACT_ATOMS: atom_id res chain seq x y z
N MET A 1 34.72 -55.29 -14.90
CA MET A 1 33.56 -54.49 -15.20
C MET A 1 33.97 -53.07 -15.52
N ALA A 2 33.63 -52.59 -16.68
CA ALA A 2 33.94 -51.22 -17.07
C ALA A 2 32.86 -50.29 -16.53
N THR A 3 33.23 -49.34 -15.69
CA THR A 3 32.30 -48.32 -15.16
C THR A 3 32.23 -47.17 -16.15
N ILE A 4 31.09 -47.01 -16.81
CA ILE A 4 30.82 -45.85 -17.68
C ILE A 4 30.34 -44.71 -16.79
N ARG A 5 31.11 -43.63 -16.72
CA ARG A 5 30.70 -42.37 -16.06
C ARG A 5 30.25 -41.39 -17.12
N ALA A 6 28.95 -41.13 -17.17
CA ALA A 6 28.39 -40.03 -17.94
C ALA A 6 28.46 -38.72 -17.11
N ARG A 7 28.95 -37.63 -17.72
CA ARG A 7 28.94 -36.29 -17.14
C ARG A 7 28.08 -35.41 -18.02
N ALA A 8 27.09 -34.79 -17.44
CA ALA A 8 26.32 -33.71 -18.07
C ALA A 8 26.80 -32.38 -17.52
N ARG A 9 27.02 -31.41 -18.39
CA ARG A 9 27.29 -30.02 -18.01
C ARG A 9 26.08 -29.19 -18.44
N ILE A 10 25.59 -28.37 -17.54
CA ILE A 10 24.52 -27.44 -17.79
C ILE A 10 25.09 -26.04 -17.59
N ASP A 11 25.15 -25.28 -18.68
CA ASP A 11 25.55 -23.88 -18.65
C ASP A 11 24.27 -23.01 -18.77
N ILE A 12 24.06 -22.10 -17.84
CA ILE A 12 22.94 -21.20 -17.82
C ILE A 12 23.45 -19.80 -18.14
N ASP A 13 22.90 -19.18 -19.20
CA ASP A 13 23.13 -17.77 -19.47
C ASP A 13 22.28 -16.94 -18.48
N GLU A 14 22.88 -16.55 -17.37
CA GLU A 14 22.23 -15.77 -16.32
C GLU A 14 21.75 -14.42 -16.85
N ALA A 15 22.48 -13.78 -17.76
CA ALA A 15 22.09 -12.50 -18.34
C ALA A 15 20.88 -12.62 -19.25
N ALA A 16 20.78 -13.71 -20.03
CA ALA A 16 19.59 -13.99 -20.84
C ALA A 16 18.39 -14.31 -19.96
N LEU A 17 18.58 -15.14 -18.94
CA LEU A 17 17.54 -15.49 -17.97
C LEU A 17 17.02 -14.27 -17.22
N GLU A 18 17.92 -13.38 -16.81
CA GLU A 18 17.54 -12.12 -16.13
C GLU A 18 16.75 -11.19 -17.06
N ARG A 19 17.16 -11.02 -18.31
CA ARG A 19 16.43 -10.19 -19.28
C ARG A 19 15.01 -10.69 -19.49
N GLU A 20 14.83 -11.97 -19.67
CA GLU A 20 13.54 -12.59 -19.95
C GLU A 20 12.65 -12.66 -18.71
N SER A 21 13.15 -13.21 -17.61
CA SER A 21 12.39 -13.30 -16.35
C SER A 21 12.12 -11.93 -15.72
N GLY A 22 13.07 -11.00 -15.81
CA GLY A 22 12.92 -9.64 -15.29
C GLY A 22 11.81 -8.86 -15.94
N ALA A 23 11.58 -9.00 -17.24
CA ALA A 23 10.47 -8.37 -17.94
C ALA A 23 9.13 -8.90 -17.42
N HIS A 24 8.99 -10.20 -17.27
CA HIS A 24 7.79 -10.85 -16.73
C HIS A 24 7.54 -10.46 -15.26
N MET A 25 8.57 -10.43 -14.44
CA MET A 25 8.47 -10.00 -13.04
C MET A 25 7.99 -8.55 -12.92
N ARG A 26 8.53 -7.64 -13.71
CA ARG A 26 8.10 -6.22 -13.71
C ARG A 26 6.66 -6.06 -14.17
N ALA A 27 6.27 -6.75 -15.23
CA ALA A 27 4.90 -6.72 -15.75
C ALA A 27 3.90 -7.28 -14.71
N PHE A 28 4.25 -8.40 -14.09
CA PHE A 28 3.44 -9.02 -13.05
C PHE A 28 3.29 -8.11 -11.83
N HIS A 29 4.41 -7.59 -11.31
CA HIS A 29 4.40 -6.67 -10.17
C HIS A 29 3.56 -5.42 -10.45
N ARG A 30 3.68 -4.83 -11.65
CA ARG A 30 2.88 -3.66 -12.06
C ARG A 30 1.39 -3.99 -12.08
N SER A 31 1.02 -5.13 -12.64
CA SER A 31 -0.37 -5.60 -12.65
C SER A 31 -0.92 -5.77 -11.23
N LEU A 32 -0.14 -6.39 -10.34
CA LEU A 32 -0.51 -6.63 -8.96
C LEU A 32 -0.69 -5.30 -8.19
N THR A 33 0.28 -4.39 -8.30
CA THR A 33 0.24 -3.07 -7.66
C THR A 33 -0.97 -2.26 -8.11
N ARG A 34 -1.29 -2.26 -9.41
CA ARG A 34 -2.46 -1.59 -9.95
C ARG A 34 -3.76 -2.16 -9.40
N ARG A 35 -3.88 -3.47 -9.30
CA ARG A 35 -5.05 -4.14 -8.71
C ARG A 35 -5.21 -3.78 -7.22
N ILE A 36 -4.11 -3.72 -6.47
CA ILE A 36 -4.11 -3.29 -5.07
C ILE A 36 -4.55 -1.82 -4.96
N ALA A 37 -4.02 -0.93 -5.78
CA ALA A 37 -4.41 0.48 -5.80
C ALA A 37 -5.91 0.64 -6.08
N ASN A 38 -6.43 -0.04 -7.11
CA ASN A 38 -7.84 0.01 -7.46
C ASN A 38 -8.73 -0.56 -6.34
N GLN A 39 -8.37 -1.70 -5.77
CA GLN A 39 -9.09 -2.29 -4.64
C GLN A 39 -9.07 -1.38 -3.41
N SER A 40 -7.95 -0.70 -3.17
CA SER A 40 -7.82 0.26 -2.07
C SER A 40 -8.74 1.47 -2.26
N ARG A 41 -8.85 2.00 -3.49
CA ARG A 41 -9.77 3.11 -3.82
C ARG A 41 -11.24 2.75 -3.57
N VAL A 42 -11.61 1.50 -3.83
CA VAL A 42 -12.97 1.01 -3.56
C VAL A 42 -13.21 0.80 -2.07
N ALA A 43 -12.20 0.32 -1.34
CA ALA A 43 -12.31 -0.04 0.08
C ALA A 43 -12.17 1.17 1.03
N VAL A 44 -11.70 2.32 0.54
CA VAL A 44 -11.51 3.51 1.37
C VAL A 44 -12.85 4.05 1.88
N PRO A 45 -12.93 4.48 3.17
CA PRO A 45 -14.13 5.13 3.67
C PRO A 45 -14.36 6.47 2.95
N VAL A 46 -15.49 6.59 2.28
CA VAL A 46 -15.81 7.76 1.46
C VAL A 46 -16.59 8.79 2.29
N ARG A 47 -16.00 9.98 2.48
CA ARG A 47 -16.71 11.17 2.93
C ARG A 47 -16.75 12.24 1.83
N THR A 48 -15.59 12.53 1.24
CA THR A 48 -15.44 13.52 0.16
C THR A 48 -14.81 12.92 -1.11
N GLY A 49 -14.40 11.66 -1.06
CA GLY A 49 -13.66 10.98 -2.13
C GLY A 49 -12.20 11.41 -2.26
N ASN A 50 -11.75 12.39 -1.47
CA ASN A 50 -10.38 12.91 -1.58
C ASN A 50 -9.32 11.85 -1.28
N LEU A 51 -9.51 11.06 -0.21
CA LEU A 51 -8.56 10.01 0.16
C LEU A 51 -8.36 8.99 -0.97
N GLY A 52 -9.44 8.56 -1.60
CA GLY A 52 -9.36 7.63 -2.75
C GLY A 52 -8.60 8.21 -3.94
N ARG A 53 -8.73 9.52 -4.20
CA ARG A 53 -8.00 10.22 -5.28
C ARG A 53 -6.50 10.32 -5.01
N THR A 54 -6.08 10.32 -3.75
CA THR A 54 -4.66 10.38 -3.37
C THR A 54 -3.96 9.03 -3.33
N ILE A 55 -4.68 7.92 -3.59
CA ILE A 55 -4.07 6.60 -3.67
C ILE A 55 -3.39 6.45 -5.02
N GLY A 56 -2.09 6.24 -5.00
CA GLY A 56 -1.22 6.08 -6.16
C GLY A 56 -0.34 4.85 -6.08
N GLU A 57 0.29 4.52 -7.20
CA GLU A 57 1.29 3.47 -7.31
C GLU A 57 2.68 4.09 -7.14
N LEU A 58 3.51 3.49 -6.29
CA LEU A 58 4.91 3.88 -6.16
C LEU A 58 5.71 3.41 -7.37
N PRO A 59 6.75 4.17 -7.78
CA PRO A 59 7.68 3.74 -8.81
C PRO A 59 8.28 2.37 -8.50
N GLN A 60 8.45 1.56 -9.54
CA GLN A 60 9.13 0.28 -9.39
C GLN A 60 10.64 0.49 -9.30
N VAL A 61 11.26 -0.16 -8.32
CA VAL A 61 12.70 -0.33 -8.22
C VAL A 61 13.00 -1.81 -8.42
N TYR A 62 13.90 -2.11 -9.32
CA TYR A 62 14.28 -3.49 -9.61
C TYR A 62 15.79 -3.69 -9.58
N THR A 63 16.16 -4.87 -9.15
CA THR A 63 17.50 -5.43 -9.20
C THR A 63 17.38 -6.82 -9.83
N PRO A 64 18.47 -7.48 -10.20
CA PRO A 64 18.41 -8.86 -10.69
C PRO A 64 17.52 -9.72 -9.81
N PHE A 65 16.53 -10.39 -10.41
CA PHE A 65 15.55 -11.28 -9.77
C PHE A 65 14.70 -10.66 -8.63
N ARG A 66 14.65 -9.32 -8.52
CA ARG A 66 13.82 -8.65 -7.51
C ARG A 66 13.18 -7.37 -8.04
N VAL A 67 11.87 -7.26 -7.81
CA VAL A 67 11.12 -6.03 -8.05
C VAL A 67 10.51 -5.55 -6.74
N ARG A 68 10.64 -4.27 -6.46
CA ARG A 68 10.01 -3.59 -5.31
C ARG A 68 9.14 -2.46 -5.82
N GLY A 69 8.08 -2.20 -5.13
CA GLY A 69 7.14 -1.11 -5.36
C GLY A 69 5.99 -1.26 -4.39
N GLY A 70 4.97 -0.45 -4.54
CA GLY A 70 3.84 -0.49 -3.62
C GLY A 70 2.74 0.47 -4.03
N VAL A 71 1.87 0.72 -3.07
CA VAL A 71 0.76 1.67 -3.16
C VAL A 71 0.87 2.62 -1.99
N GLU A 72 0.66 3.89 -2.22
CA GLU A 72 0.64 4.93 -1.19
C GLU A 72 -0.66 5.74 -1.24
N ALA A 73 -0.99 6.38 -0.13
CA ALA A 73 -2.02 7.38 -0.04
C ALA A 73 -1.40 8.67 0.52
N THR A 74 -1.42 9.75 -0.27
CA THR A 74 -0.69 10.98 0.05
C THR A 74 -1.51 12.01 0.83
N ALA A 75 -2.77 11.74 1.16
CA ALA A 75 -3.56 12.62 2.02
C ALA A 75 -2.99 12.65 3.44
N ASP A 76 -2.84 13.83 4.04
CA ASP A 76 -2.28 14.02 5.39
C ASP A 76 -2.98 13.21 6.47
N TYR A 77 -4.26 12.94 6.28
CA TYR A 77 -5.08 12.14 7.20
C TYR A 77 -5.15 10.65 6.83
N ALA A 78 -4.44 10.21 5.79
CA ALA A 78 -4.46 8.80 5.37
C ALA A 78 -3.96 7.85 6.46
N ALA A 79 -2.86 8.18 7.12
CA ALA A 79 -2.31 7.37 8.20
C ALA A 79 -3.25 7.26 9.41
N PRO A 80 -3.82 8.33 9.99
CA PRO A 80 -4.85 8.24 11.03
C PRO A 80 -6.08 7.43 10.66
N VAL A 81 -6.50 7.46 9.39
CA VAL A 81 -7.64 6.65 8.93
C VAL A 81 -7.25 5.18 8.83
N HIS A 82 -6.07 4.89 8.30
CA HIS A 82 -5.60 3.52 8.07
C HIS A 82 -5.22 2.81 9.37
N GLU A 83 -4.39 3.45 10.20
CA GLU A 83 -3.86 2.86 11.44
C GLU A 83 -4.69 3.21 12.68
N GLY A 84 -5.59 4.18 12.56
CA GLY A 84 -6.30 4.76 13.69
C GLY A 84 -5.45 5.80 14.43
N SER A 85 -6.04 6.43 15.42
CA SER A 85 -5.33 7.34 16.33
C SER A 85 -5.77 7.11 17.76
N ARG A 86 -4.84 7.30 18.69
CA ARG A 86 -5.14 7.26 20.13
C ARG A 86 -5.92 8.51 20.53
N PRO A 87 -6.66 8.49 21.66
CA PRO A 87 -7.24 9.68 22.23
C PRO A 87 -6.17 10.76 22.48
N HIS A 88 -6.44 12.00 22.10
CA HIS A 88 -5.50 13.11 22.24
C HIS A 88 -6.20 14.46 22.30
N ALA A 89 -5.51 15.46 22.83
CA ALA A 89 -5.99 16.83 22.82
C ALA A 89 -5.61 17.53 21.51
N ILE A 90 -6.57 18.13 20.82
CA ILE A 90 -6.35 19.02 19.68
C ILE A 90 -6.29 20.44 20.21
N ARG A 91 -5.22 21.17 19.89
CA ARG A 91 -5.04 22.58 20.27
C ARG A 91 -4.88 23.44 19.04
N ALA A 92 -5.36 24.67 19.09
CA ALA A 92 -5.09 25.66 18.05
C ALA A 92 -3.58 25.95 18.00
N ARG A 93 -2.96 25.90 16.79
CA ARG A 93 -1.54 26.18 16.58
C ARG A 93 -1.29 27.56 16.00
N ASN A 94 -2.06 27.91 14.95
CA ASN A 94 -1.89 29.13 14.18
C ASN A 94 -3.04 30.13 14.39
N ALA A 95 -3.91 29.86 15.34
CA ALA A 95 -5.06 30.69 15.67
C ALA A 95 -5.27 30.69 17.19
N GLN A 96 -5.99 31.70 17.69
CA GLN A 96 -6.30 31.79 19.12
C GLN A 96 -7.28 30.71 19.59
N TYR A 97 -8.14 30.24 18.69
CA TYR A 97 -9.17 29.24 18.94
C TYR A 97 -9.28 28.26 17.79
N LEU A 98 -9.72 27.01 18.10
CA LEU A 98 -10.26 26.07 17.15
C LEU A 98 -11.66 26.50 16.78
N HIS A 99 -11.96 26.54 15.48
CA HIS A 99 -13.29 26.83 14.95
C HIS A 99 -13.85 25.58 14.26
N PHE A 100 -15.01 25.10 14.70
CA PHE A 100 -15.64 23.91 14.11
C PHE A 100 -17.16 23.91 14.41
N TRP A 101 -17.89 23.12 13.63
CA TRP A 101 -19.33 22.91 13.81
C TRP A 101 -19.56 21.60 14.57
N TRP A 102 -20.39 21.68 15.62
CA TRP A 102 -20.80 20.55 16.43
C TRP A 102 -22.32 20.55 16.61
N HIS A 103 -22.99 19.48 16.11
CA HIS A 103 -24.44 19.37 16.13
C HIS A 103 -25.19 20.63 15.59
N GLY A 104 -24.69 21.17 14.48
CA GLY A 104 -25.28 22.36 13.86
C GLY A 104 -24.96 23.68 14.55
N ARG A 105 -24.14 23.70 15.59
CA ARG A 105 -23.70 24.89 16.31
C ARG A 105 -22.23 25.20 16.03
N GLU A 106 -21.97 26.48 15.86
CA GLU A 106 -20.61 27.00 15.73
C GLU A 106 -19.90 27.00 17.10
N MET A 107 -18.70 26.47 17.14
CA MET A 107 -17.93 26.28 18.37
C MET A 107 -16.56 26.91 18.24
N PHE A 108 -16.13 27.64 19.28
CA PHE A 108 -14.79 28.19 19.45
C PHE A 108 -14.20 27.62 20.74
N ARG A 109 -13.06 26.92 20.66
CA ARG A 109 -12.39 26.30 21.82
C ARG A 109 -10.87 26.43 21.70
N LYS A 110 -10.19 26.66 22.83
CA LYS A 110 -8.72 26.65 22.88
C LYS A 110 -8.15 25.25 22.69
N SER A 111 -8.87 24.26 23.19
CA SER A 111 -8.53 22.84 22.99
C SER A 111 -9.80 21.98 23.02
N VAL A 112 -9.74 20.85 22.36
CA VAL A 112 -10.79 19.82 22.33
C VAL A 112 -10.16 18.46 22.56
N TRP A 113 -10.82 17.63 23.35
CA TRP A 113 -10.42 16.24 23.49
C TRP A 113 -11.00 15.42 22.35
N HIS A 114 -10.12 14.80 21.56
CA HIS A 114 -10.51 13.88 20.49
C HIS A 114 -10.40 12.43 21.00
N PRO A 115 -11.47 11.61 20.92
CA PRO A 115 -11.48 10.26 21.47
C PRO A 115 -10.60 9.25 20.70
N GLY A 116 -9.95 9.69 19.66
CA GLY A 116 -9.22 8.84 18.73
C GLY A 116 -10.07 8.40 17.54
N THR A 117 -9.44 7.72 16.62
CA THR A 117 -10.08 7.18 15.41
C THR A 117 -9.84 5.67 15.36
N ARG A 118 -10.89 4.90 15.10
CA ARG A 118 -10.75 3.46 14.88
C ARG A 118 -9.98 3.19 13.59
N ALA A 119 -8.99 2.30 13.65
CA ALA A 119 -8.23 1.86 12.49
C ALA A 119 -9.13 1.23 11.42
N ARG A 120 -8.88 1.59 10.18
CA ARG A 120 -9.51 1.00 8.98
C ARG A 120 -8.41 0.70 7.96
N PRO A 121 -7.71 -0.44 8.07
CA PRO A 121 -6.52 -0.75 7.27
C PRO A 121 -6.89 -1.13 5.83
N PHE A 122 -7.52 -0.21 5.11
CA PHE A 122 -8.08 -0.42 3.78
C PHE A 122 -7.01 -0.85 2.76
N MET A 123 -5.80 -0.30 2.80
CA MET A 123 -4.72 -0.68 1.88
C MET A 123 -4.17 -2.07 2.20
N ARG A 124 -3.93 -2.37 3.47
CA ARG A 124 -3.44 -3.68 3.92
C ARG A 124 -4.45 -4.77 3.57
N ASN A 125 -5.73 -4.56 3.89
CA ASN A 125 -6.79 -5.52 3.58
C ASN A 125 -6.97 -5.72 2.07
N SER A 126 -6.84 -4.65 1.28
CA SER A 126 -6.89 -4.71 -0.18
C SER A 126 -5.72 -5.48 -0.76
N ALA A 127 -4.50 -5.24 -0.26
CA ALA A 127 -3.31 -5.97 -0.67
C ALA A 127 -3.46 -7.47 -0.36
N GLN A 128 -3.86 -7.80 0.86
CA GLN A 128 -4.10 -9.19 1.27
C GLN A 128 -5.14 -9.87 0.39
N ARG A 129 -6.27 -9.23 0.13
CA ARG A 129 -7.32 -9.77 -0.74
C ARG A 129 -6.84 -10.02 -2.16
N VAL A 130 -6.12 -9.08 -2.77
CA VAL A 130 -5.61 -9.21 -4.13
C VAL A 130 -4.56 -10.32 -4.22
N VAL A 131 -3.67 -10.41 -3.25
CA VAL A 131 -2.60 -11.42 -3.19
C VAL A 131 -3.18 -12.82 -2.96
N THR A 132 -4.11 -12.97 -2.01
CA THR A 132 -4.74 -14.28 -1.72
C THR A 132 -5.55 -14.82 -2.90
N ASN A 133 -6.14 -13.93 -3.70
CA ASN A 133 -6.95 -14.32 -4.86
C ASN A 133 -6.12 -14.51 -6.16
N ASP A 134 -4.81 -14.29 -6.13
CA ASP A 134 -3.95 -14.51 -7.30
C ASP A 134 -3.25 -15.86 -7.20
N PRO A 135 -3.55 -16.81 -8.10
CA PRO A 135 -3.01 -18.19 -8.03
C PRO A 135 -1.49 -18.26 -8.24
N ARG A 136 -0.88 -17.16 -8.74
CA ARG A 136 0.57 -17.07 -8.98
C ARG A 136 1.33 -16.61 -7.74
N VAL A 137 0.62 -16.14 -6.69
CA VAL A 137 1.24 -15.66 -5.46
C VAL A 137 1.05 -16.70 -4.37
N ARG A 138 2.13 -17.07 -3.72
CA ARG A 138 2.11 -17.89 -2.51
C ARG A 138 2.61 -17.05 -1.34
N MET A 139 1.80 -16.96 -0.32
CA MET A 139 2.21 -16.36 0.95
C MET A 139 2.92 -17.46 1.76
N THR A 140 4.17 -17.21 2.07
CA THR A 140 4.99 -18.06 2.95
C THR A 140 5.04 -17.47 4.35
#